data_73497169815130a738b6bf3946bb4f81
#
_entry.id   73497169815130a738b6bf3946bb4f81
#
_cell.length_a   1.000
_cell.length_b   1.000
_cell.length_c   1.000
_cell.angle_alpha   90.00
_cell.angle_beta   90.00
_cell.angle_gamma   90.00
#
_symmetry.space_group_name_H-M   'P 1'
#
loop_
_entity.id
_entity.type
_entity.pdbx_description
1 polymer ?
#
loop_
_entity_poly.entity_id
_entity_poly.type
_entity_poly.pdbx_seq_one_letter_code
_entity_poly.pdbx_strand_id
1 'polypeptide(L)'
;MPIANLPGNLEMYYEDDDYTDPWRTPETVVLHHGNAKNSQLWYAWVPLLARQFRVIRIDARGYGKSTVPLKGYDWSLSGFGTDLLNLLDHLDVGKIHLIGETIGGTIALQFAYDHPERVNTITACTSPFNFTGVSTYLDNRNLVQAEGVESWVRQTADRRLEPGQSDPAHHEWYAQQMINTSQQVVTETLTYLATQDLTPIL
;
A
#
# COMPACT_ATOMS: atom_id res chain seq x y z
N MET A 1 -15.28 8.03 -10.18
CA MET A 1 -14.08 7.62 -9.44
C MET A 1 -13.73 6.24 -9.95
N PRO A 2 -12.52 6.00 -10.39
CA PRO A 2 -12.18 4.74 -11.02
C PRO A 2 -12.16 3.60 -10.00
N ILE A 3 -12.97 2.58 -10.26
CA ILE A 3 -12.99 1.30 -9.56
C ILE A 3 -12.80 0.22 -10.61
N ALA A 4 -11.81 -0.63 -10.43
CA ALA A 4 -11.59 -1.81 -11.26
C ALA A 4 -12.29 -3.00 -10.62
N ASN A 5 -13.16 -3.68 -11.40
CA ASN A 5 -13.75 -4.95 -11.00
C ASN A 5 -12.79 -6.07 -11.39
N LEU A 6 -12.12 -6.65 -10.41
CA LEU A 6 -11.04 -7.61 -10.58
C LEU A 6 -11.45 -9.02 -10.13
N PRO A 7 -10.74 -10.08 -10.56
CA PRO A 7 -10.95 -11.43 -10.05
C PRO A 7 -10.93 -11.52 -8.51
N GLY A 8 -11.59 -12.53 -7.96
CA GLY A 8 -11.66 -12.71 -6.50
C GLY A 8 -12.62 -11.75 -5.80
N ASN A 9 -13.64 -11.25 -6.51
CA ASN A 9 -14.64 -10.29 -6.00
C ASN A 9 -13.99 -9.03 -5.41
N LEU A 10 -12.95 -8.52 -6.07
CA LEU A 10 -12.25 -7.31 -5.68
C LEU A 10 -12.74 -6.13 -6.53
N GLU A 11 -13.39 -5.17 -5.90
CA GLU A 11 -13.52 -3.81 -6.40
C GLU A 11 -12.32 -3.02 -5.89
N MET A 12 -11.33 -2.79 -6.75
CA MET A 12 -10.13 -2.03 -6.38
C MET A 12 -10.27 -0.58 -6.79
N TYR A 13 -10.19 0.30 -5.80
CA TYR A 13 -10.09 1.74 -6.05
C TYR A 13 -8.67 2.11 -6.45
N TYR A 14 -8.56 2.97 -7.45
CA TYR A 14 -7.29 3.56 -7.87
C TYR A 14 -7.49 5.00 -8.32
N GLU A 15 -6.43 5.76 -8.39
CA GLU A 15 -6.37 7.06 -9.04
C GLU A 15 -5.33 7.01 -10.16
N ASP A 16 -5.65 7.66 -11.28
CA ASP A 16 -4.86 7.64 -12.51
C ASP A 16 -4.56 9.08 -12.90
N ASP A 17 -3.35 9.51 -12.62
CA ASP A 17 -2.90 10.89 -12.78
C ASP A 17 -1.90 10.94 -13.94
N ASP A 18 -2.33 11.39 -15.10
CA ASP A 18 -1.48 11.62 -16.28
C ASP A 18 -1.59 13.07 -16.73
N TYR A 19 -0.51 13.81 -16.51
CA TYR A 19 -0.33 15.19 -16.96
C TYR A 19 0.85 15.31 -17.91
N THR A 20 1.22 14.24 -18.58
CA THR A 20 2.29 14.23 -19.58
C THR A 20 1.85 14.93 -20.87
N ASP A 21 2.79 15.16 -21.76
CA ASP A 21 2.48 15.77 -23.04
C ASP A 21 1.64 14.81 -23.90
N PRO A 22 0.52 15.24 -24.50
CA PRO A 22 -0.46 14.34 -25.16
C PRO A 22 0.06 13.63 -26.42
N TRP A 23 1.25 13.97 -26.88
CA TRP A 23 1.92 13.29 -27.99
C TRP A 23 2.96 12.25 -27.56
N ARG A 24 3.04 11.96 -26.25
CA ARG A 24 3.95 10.96 -25.67
C ARG A 24 3.17 9.77 -25.13
N THR A 25 3.84 8.63 -25.09
CA THR A 25 3.39 7.46 -24.32
C THR A 25 4.28 7.38 -23.09
N PRO A 26 3.81 7.81 -21.92
CA PRO A 26 4.63 7.80 -20.71
C PRO A 26 4.82 6.38 -20.17
N GLU A 27 5.94 6.17 -19.47
CA GLU A 27 6.07 5.01 -18.59
C GLU A 27 5.12 5.16 -17.39
N THR A 28 4.72 4.04 -16.80
CA THR A 28 3.78 4.02 -15.67
C THR A 28 4.52 3.84 -14.36
N VAL A 29 4.20 4.69 -13.38
CA VAL A 29 4.59 4.54 -11.98
C VAL A 29 3.37 4.09 -11.18
N VAL A 30 3.51 3.03 -10.40
CA VAL A 30 2.49 2.62 -9.42
C VAL A 30 2.98 2.95 -8.01
N LEU A 31 2.12 3.58 -7.23
CA LEU A 31 2.35 3.94 -5.83
C LEU A 31 1.52 3.04 -4.91
N HIS A 32 2.21 2.18 -4.16
CA HIS A 32 1.59 1.22 -3.22
C HIS A 32 1.77 1.69 -1.78
N HIS A 33 0.68 1.95 -1.09
CA HIS A 33 0.68 2.44 0.29
C HIS A 33 1.06 1.36 1.32
N GLY A 34 1.35 1.80 2.54
CA GLY A 34 1.62 0.93 3.70
C GLY A 34 0.36 0.44 4.43
N ASN A 35 0.57 -0.29 5.54
CA ASN A 35 -0.52 -0.83 6.37
C ASN A 35 -1.40 0.29 6.95
N ALA A 36 -2.69 0.05 6.98
CA ALA A 36 -3.74 0.98 7.41
C ALA A 36 -3.77 2.33 6.66
N LYS A 37 -3.17 2.40 5.49
CA LYS A 37 -3.08 3.60 4.65
C LYS A 37 -3.91 3.45 3.38
N ASN A 38 -3.87 4.45 2.51
CA ASN A 38 -4.57 4.46 1.23
C ASN A 38 -3.86 5.35 0.21
N SER A 39 -4.37 5.43 -1.00
CA SER A 39 -3.84 6.18 -2.14
C SER A 39 -3.66 7.69 -1.88
N GLN A 40 -4.43 8.26 -0.95
CA GLN A 40 -4.40 9.70 -0.67
C GLN A 40 -3.06 10.15 -0.07
N LEU A 41 -2.35 9.26 0.63
CA LEU A 41 -1.07 9.60 1.25
C LEU A 41 0.04 9.96 0.24
N TRP A 42 -0.17 9.60 -1.02
CA TRP A 42 0.74 9.92 -2.11
C TRP A 42 0.50 11.30 -2.76
N TYR A 43 -0.44 12.10 -2.23
CA TYR A 43 -0.88 13.38 -2.84
C TYR A 43 0.27 14.31 -3.22
N ALA A 44 1.30 14.40 -2.37
CA ALA A 44 2.44 15.30 -2.59
C ALA A 44 3.43 14.79 -3.65
N TRP A 45 3.38 13.50 -4.00
CA TRP A 45 4.24 12.89 -5.03
C TRP A 45 3.68 13.09 -6.44
N VAL A 46 2.36 13.18 -6.56
CA VAL A 46 1.68 13.29 -7.87
C VAL A 46 2.18 14.48 -8.69
N PRO A 47 2.25 15.72 -8.16
CA PRO A 47 2.72 16.86 -8.95
C PRO A 47 4.17 16.74 -9.43
N LEU A 48 4.99 15.95 -8.73
CA LEU A 48 6.39 15.73 -9.07
C LEU A 48 6.56 14.68 -10.17
N LEU A 49 5.72 13.65 -10.17
CA LEU A 49 5.83 12.50 -11.06
C LEU A 49 4.95 12.61 -12.31
N ALA A 50 3.73 13.10 -12.18
CA ALA A 50 2.71 13.02 -13.22
C ALA A 50 2.97 13.89 -14.46
N ARG A 51 3.98 14.78 -14.43
CA ARG A 51 4.47 15.48 -15.62
C ARG A 51 5.41 14.65 -16.49
N GLN A 52 5.91 13.52 -15.96
CA GLN A 52 6.89 12.67 -16.64
C GLN A 52 6.37 11.24 -16.82
N PHE A 53 5.47 10.78 -15.94
CA PHE A 53 4.94 9.43 -15.89
C PHE A 53 3.42 9.46 -15.79
N ARG A 54 2.76 8.39 -16.26
CA ARG A 54 1.41 8.06 -15.81
C ARG A 54 1.50 7.51 -14.40
N VAL A 55 0.84 8.14 -13.43
CA VAL A 55 0.92 7.77 -12.01
C VAL A 55 -0.36 7.09 -11.57
N ILE A 56 -0.27 5.84 -11.16
CA ILE A 56 -1.39 5.06 -10.63
C ILE A 56 -1.18 4.91 -9.13
N ARG A 57 -2.15 5.39 -8.34
CA ARG A 57 -2.19 5.23 -6.88
C ARG A 57 -3.32 4.29 -6.51
N ILE A 58 -3.02 3.23 -5.79
CA ILE A 58 -4.01 2.19 -5.48
C ILE A 58 -4.44 2.23 -4.01
N ASP A 59 -5.67 1.82 -3.75
CA ASP A 59 -6.09 1.31 -2.44
C ASP A 59 -6.03 -0.22 -2.52
N ALA A 60 -5.10 -0.84 -1.82
CA ALA A 60 -4.97 -2.29 -1.82
C ALA A 60 -6.21 -2.96 -1.20
N ARG A 61 -6.44 -4.25 -1.50
CA ARG A 61 -7.52 -5.04 -0.90
C ARG A 61 -7.57 -4.85 0.61
N GLY A 62 -8.75 -4.53 1.15
CA GLY A 62 -8.98 -4.28 2.57
C GLY A 62 -8.74 -2.85 3.02
N TYR A 63 -8.21 -1.98 2.17
CA TYR A 63 -7.83 -0.62 2.53
C TYR A 63 -8.59 0.43 1.71
N GLY A 64 -8.67 1.63 2.27
CA GLY A 64 -9.27 2.79 1.64
C GLY A 64 -10.70 2.54 1.16
N LYS A 65 -10.92 2.66 -0.15
CA LYS A 65 -12.22 2.45 -0.82
C LYS A 65 -12.33 1.09 -1.51
N SER A 66 -11.29 0.24 -1.41
CA SER A 66 -11.31 -1.10 -1.99
C SER A 66 -12.07 -2.09 -1.14
N THR A 67 -12.49 -3.20 -1.75
CA THR A 67 -13.23 -4.28 -1.07
C THR A 67 -12.52 -4.73 0.21
N VAL A 68 -13.24 -4.72 1.32
CA VAL A 68 -12.84 -5.35 2.57
C VAL A 68 -13.26 -6.83 2.52
N PRO A 69 -12.30 -7.77 2.56
CA PRO A 69 -12.64 -9.19 2.51
C PRO A 69 -13.32 -9.66 3.79
N LEU A 70 -13.95 -10.84 3.72
CA LEU A 70 -14.54 -11.46 4.90
C LEU A 70 -13.45 -11.83 5.92
N LYS A 71 -13.86 -11.91 7.19
CA LYS A 71 -12.97 -12.32 8.29
C LYS A 71 -12.37 -13.70 8.02
N GLY A 72 -11.06 -13.82 8.27
CA GLY A 72 -10.31 -15.04 8.01
C GLY A 72 -9.85 -15.17 6.54
N TYR A 73 -9.77 -14.05 5.83
CA TYR A 73 -9.18 -14.03 4.50
C TYR A 73 -7.73 -14.52 4.54
N ASP A 74 -7.35 -15.33 3.54
CA ASP A 74 -6.00 -15.91 3.44
C ASP A 74 -5.03 -14.86 2.84
N TRP A 75 -4.50 -14.01 3.74
CA TRP A 75 -3.59 -12.94 3.37
C TRP A 75 -2.26 -13.50 2.91
N SER A 76 -1.75 -12.98 1.78
CA SER A 76 -0.40 -13.29 1.31
C SER A 76 0.20 -12.14 0.52
N LEU A 77 1.54 -12.00 0.54
CA LEU A 77 2.25 -11.00 -0.26
C LEU A 77 2.03 -11.25 -1.76
N SER A 78 2.10 -12.50 -2.20
CA SER A 78 1.78 -12.87 -3.59
C SER A 78 0.31 -12.64 -3.94
N GLY A 79 -0.61 -12.73 -2.97
CA GLY A 79 -2.02 -12.37 -3.17
C GLY A 79 -2.21 -10.88 -3.46
N PHE A 80 -1.56 -10.01 -2.71
CA PHE A 80 -1.51 -8.58 -3.01
C PHE A 80 -0.84 -8.31 -4.38
N GLY A 81 0.23 -9.05 -4.69
CA GLY A 81 0.88 -9.00 -6.00
C GLY A 81 -0.07 -9.41 -7.14
N THR A 82 -0.86 -10.47 -6.94
CA THR A 82 -1.88 -10.92 -7.91
C THR A 82 -2.96 -9.86 -8.12
N ASP A 83 -3.42 -9.20 -7.06
CA ASP A 83 -4.37 -8.09 -7.17
C ASP A 83 -3.80 -6.94 -7.99
N LEU A 84 -2.52 -6.59 -7.78
CA LEU A 84 -1.82 -5.59 -8.59
C LEU A 84 -1.68 -6.03 -10.05
N LEU A 85 -1.28 -7.28 -10.32
CA LEU A 85 -1.18 -7.82 -11.66
C LEU A 85 -2.52 -7.71 -12.42
N ASN A 86 -3.60 -8.12 -11.77
CA ASN A 86 -4.95 -8.03 -12.34
C ASN A 86 -5.35 -6.57 -12.64
N LEU A 87 -4.96 -5.60 -11.80
CA LEU A 87 -5.18 -4.19 -12.08
C LEU A 87 -4.39 -3.72 -13.30
N LEU A 88 -3.11 -4.10 -13.42
CA LEU A 88 -2.28 -3.75 -14.56
C LEU A 88 -2.86 -4.30 -15.87
N ASP A 89 -3.34 -5.55 -15.85
CA ASP A 89 -3.98 -6.17 -17.01
C ASP A 89 -5.31 -5.49 -17.35
N HIS A 90 -6.11 -5.11 -16.34
CA HIS A 90 -7.36 -4.35 -16.53
C HIS A 90 -7.11 -2.97 -17.19
N LEU A 91 -5.97 -2.34 -16.88
CA LEU A 91 -5.59 -1.02 -17.40
C LEU A 91 -4.75 -1.07 -18.67
N ASP A 92 -4.49 -2.26 -19.21
CA ASP A 92 -3.60 -2.50 -20.38
C ASP A 92 -2.20 -1.89 -20.14
N VAL A 93 -1.68 -2.07 -18.90
CA VAL A 93 -0.35 -1.59 -18.51
C VAL A 93 0.64 -2.76 -18.55
N GLY A 94 1.70 -2.64 -19.32
CA GLY A 94 2.72 -3.68 -19.48
C GLY A 94 3.69 -3.71 -18.30
N LYS A 95 4.71 -2.87 -18.32
CA LYS A 95 5.73 -2.76 -17.28
C LYS A 95 5.57 -1.47 -16.48
N ILE A 96 5.96 -1.54 -15.21
CA ILE A 96 5.83 -0.42 -14.26
C ILE A 96 7.13 -0.12 -13.52
N HIS A 97 7.24 1.12 -13.06
CA HIS A 97 8.06 1.49 -11.91
C HIS A 97 7.17 1.36 -10.67
N LEU A 98 7.55 0.52 -9.72
CA LEU A 98 6.75 0.26 -8.52
C LEU A 98 7.40 0.90 -7.31
N ILE A 99 6.69 1.85 -6.70
CA ILE A 99 7.13 2.54 -5.47
C ILE A 99 6.21 2.08 -4.35
N GLY A 100 6.78 1.51 -3.30
CA GLY A 100 6.02 1.04 -2.14
C GLY A 100 6.56 1.56 -0.83
N GLU A 101 5.67 1.90 0.09
CA GLU A 101 6.00 2.38 1.43
C GLU A 101 5.65 1.29 2.47
N THR A 102 6.56 1.00 3.38
CA THR A 102 6.45 -0.04 4.41
C THR A 102 6.04 -1.40 3.81
N ILE A 103 4.89 -1.99 4.18
CA ILE A 103 4.40 -3.23 3.56
C ILE A 103 4.23 -3.11 2.04
N GLY A 104 3.86 -1.93 1.53
CA GLY A 104 3.75 -1.71 0.09
C GLY A 104 5.06 -1.96 -0.65
N GLY A 105 6.20 -1.60 -0.05
CA GLY A 105 7.51 -1.93 -0.60
C GLY A 105 7.87 -3.41 -0.42
N THR A 106 7.43 -4.04 0.67
CA THR A 106 7.56 -5.51 0.84
C THR A 106 6.77 -6.27 -0.24
N ILE A 107 5.54 -5.81 -0.53
CA ILE A 107 4.72 -6.35 -1.63
C ILE A 107 5.42 -6.11 -2.98
N ALA A 108 6.05 -4.95 -3.16
CA ALA A 108 6.77 -4.65 -4.39
C ALA A 108 7.96 -5.60 -4.62
N LEU A 109 8.70 -5.95 -3.57
CA LEU A 109 9.78 -6.94 -3.64
C LEU A 109 9.24 -8.33 -4.03
N GLN A 110 8.15 -8.77 -3.39
CA GLN A 110 7.50 -10.04 -3.73
C GLN A 110 6.96 -10.02 -5.17
N PHE A 111 6.30 -8.92 -5.57
CA PHE A 111 5.76 -8.76 -6.92
C PHE A 111 6.85 -8.87 -8.00
N ALA A 112 8.01 -8.25 -7.76
CA ALA A 112 9.12 -8.33 -8.72
C ALA A 112 9.77 -9.71 -8.77
N TYR A 113 9.75 -10.46 -7.67
CA TYR A 113 10.18 -11.85 -7.68
C TYR A 113 9.20 -12.74 -8.47
N ASP A 114 7.89 -12.56 -8.24
CA ASP A 114 6.84 -13.35 -8.89
C ASP A 114 6.65 -12.98 -10.38
N HIS A 115 6.84 -11.69 -10.74
CA HIS A 115 6.54 -11.10 -12.06
C HIS A 115 7.65 -10.17 -12.56
N PRO A 116 8.91 -10.64 -12.71
CA PRO A 116 10.03 -9.78 -13.11
C PRO A 116 9.84 -9.13 -14.49
N GLU A 117 9.06 -9.77 -15.37
CA GLU A 117 8.73 -9.26 -16.70
C GLU A 117 7.81 -8.02 -16.67
N ARG A 118 7.13 -7.76 -15.53
CA ARG A 118 6.19 -6.65 -15.35
C ARG A 118 6.83 -5.44 -14.65
N VAL A 119 8.09 -5.51 -14.27
CA VAL A 119 8.78 -4.48 -13.48
C VAL A 119 9.94 -3.86 -14.25
N ASN A 120 9.98 -2.52 -14.30
CA ASN A 120 11.14 -1.76 -14.73
C ASN A 120 12.08 -1.48 -13.55
N THR A 121 11.55 -0.93 -12.47
CA THR A 121 12.30 -0.64 -11.24
C THR A 121 11.41 -0.77 -10.01
N ILE A 122 12.06 -0.96 -8.84
CA ILE A 122 11.42 -0.90 -7.53
C ILE A 122 12.06 0.21 -6.71
N THR A 123 11.22 0.93 -5.97
CA THR A 123 11.64 1.81 -4.89
C THR A 123 10.91 1.39 -3.61
N ALA A 124 11.62 0.75 -2.70
CA ALA A 124 11.10 0.31 -1.41
C ALA A 124 11.44 1.34 -0.33
N CYS A 125 10.44 2.13 0.09
CA CYS A 125 10.59 3.19 1.08
C CYS A 125 10.33 2.64 2.48
N THR A 126 11.34 2.66 3.37
CA THR A 126 11.24 2.17 4.76
C THR A 126 10.57 0.80 4.88
N SER A 127 10.89 -0.10 3.95
CA SER A 127 10.19 -1.39 3.77
C SER A 127 10.99 -2.52 4.40
N PRO A 128 10.46 -3.20 5.41
CA PRO A 128 11.10 -4.39 5.96
C PRO A 128 10.96 -5.55 4.98
N PHE A 129 11.97 -6.40 4.93
CA PHE A 129 11.95 -7.65 4.16
C PHE A 129 11.91 -8.90 5.05
N ASN A 130 12.24 -8.75 6.35
CA ASN A 130 12.11 -9.80 7.36
C ASN A 130 11.38 -9.24 8.58
N PHE A 131 10.31 -9.89 8.98
CA PHE A 131 9.44 -9.50 10.10
C PHE A 131 9.57 -10.46 11.28
N THR A 132 10.28 -11.60 11.09
CA THR A 132 10.37 -12.65 12.11
C THR A 132 11.17 -12.16 13.33
N GLY A 133 10.66 -12.47 14.53
CA GLY A 133 11.29 -12.04 15.77
C GLY A 133 11.12 -10.55 16.12
N VAL A 134 10.40 -9.76 15.31
CA VAL A 134 10.11 -8.37 15.60
C VAL A 134 8.78 -8.27 16.35
N SER A 135 8.82 -8.04 17.66
CA SER A 135 7.60 -8.02 18.51
C SER A 135 6.61 -6.91 18.13
N THR A 136 7.10 -5.78 17.59
CA THR A 136 6.30 -4.58 17.29
C THR A 136 5.04 -4.88 16.46
N TYR A 137 5.09 -5.86 15.54
CA TYR A 137 3.91 -6.22 14.72
C TYR A 137 2.81 -6.87 15.57
N LEU A 138 3.19 -7.78 16.46
CA LEU A 138 2.25 -8.44 17.38
C LEU A 138 1.79 -7.48 18.49
N ASP A 139 2.67 -6.60 18.96
CA ASP A 139 2.33 -5.57 19.96
C ASP A 139 1.30 -4.59 19.38
N ASN A 140 1.52 -4.12 18.15
CA ASN A 140 0.56 -3.26 17.42
C ASN A 140 -0.77 -4.00 17.18
N ARG A 141 -0.73 -5.28 16.78
CA ARG A 141 -1.94 -6.09 16.64
C ARG A 141 -2.71 -6.18 17.96
N ASN A 142 -2.03 -6.45 19.07
CA ASN A 142 -2.65 -6.57 20.38
C ASN A 142 -3.29 -5.25 20.80
N LEU A 143 -2.61 -4.13 20.57
CA LEU A 143 -3.13 -2.78 20.83
C LEU A 143 -4.39 -2.51 20.00
N VAL A 144 -4.36 -2.81 18.70
CA VAL A 144 -5.53 -2.65 17.81
C VAL A 144 -6.69 -3.52 18.26
N GLN A 145 -6.44 -4.76 18.71
CA GLN A 145 -7.49 -5.66 19.23
C GLN A 145 -8.11 -5.14 20.53
N ALA A 146 -7.30 -4.59 21.42
CA ALA A 146 -7.75 -4.13 22.74
C ALA A 146 -8.43 -2.76 22.69
N GLU A 147 -7.90 -1.82 21.90
CA GLU A 147 -8.26 -0.40 21.96
C GLU A 147 -8.77 0.18 20.63
N GLY A 148 -8.69 -0.59 19.54
CA GLY A 148 -9.11 -0.15 18.22
C GLY A 148 -8.03 0.55 17.41
N VAL A 149 -8.35 0.79 16.13
CA VAL A 149 -7.41 1.39 15.17
C VAL A 149 -7.06 2.83 15.54
N GLU A 150 -8.03 3.63 16.00
CA GLU A 150 -7.79 5.03 16.34
C GLU A 150 -6.78 5.16 17.48
N SER A 151 -6.93 4.39 18.56
CA SER A 151 -6.00 4.42 19.70
C SER A 151 -4.58 4.05 19.24
N TRP A 152 -4.44 2.97 18.47
CA TRP A 152 -3.15 2.57 17.91
C TRP A 152 -2.52 3.67 17.05
N VAL A 153 -3.30 4.29 16.16
CA VAL A 153 -2.80 5.34 15.25
C VAL A 153 -2.29 6.53 16.06
N ARG A 154 -3.07 6.99 17.05
CA ARG A 154 -2.72 8.15 17.88
C ARG A 154 -1.53 7.88 18.79
N GLN A 155 -1.45 6.73 19.45
CA GLN A 155 -0.33 6.36 20.31
C GLN A 155 1.00 6.14 19.52
N THR A 156 0.93 5.90 18.24
CA THR A 156 2.11 5.66 17.40
C THR A 156 2.36 6.75 16.35
N ALA A 157 1.69 7.90 16.45
CA ALA A 157 1.78 9.00 15.50
C ALA A 157 3.22 9.50 15.31
N ASP A 158 3.93 9.73 16.40
CA ASP A 158 5.31 10.24 16.43
C ASP A 158 6.34 9.32 15.76
N ARG A 159 5.97 8.06 15.51
CA ARG A 159 6.81 7.13 14.72
C ARG A 159 6.69 7.36 13.21
N ARG A 160 5.74 8.16 12.76
CA ARG A 160 5.41 8.40 11.35
C ARG A 160 5.67 9.81 10.91
N LEU A 161 5.37 10.77 11.77
CA LEU A 161 5.55 12.20 11.52
C LEU A 161 6.28 12.82 12.72
N GLU A 162 7.38 13.52 12.45
CA GLU A 162 8.18 14.16 13.49
C GLU A 162 7.36 15.26 14.17
N PRO A 163 7.19 15.23 15.50
CA PRO A 163 6.49 16.28 16.23
C PRO A 163 7.15 17.65 15.99
N GLY A 164 6.34 18.65 15.66
CA GLY A 164 6.79 20.02 15.46
C GLY A 164 7.50 20.31 14.14
N GLN A 165 7.70 19.31 13.28
CA GLN A 165 8.32 19.48 11.95
C GLN A 165 7.29 19.68 10.82
N SER A 166 6.02 19.38 11.07
CA SER A 166 4.95 19.54 10.09
C SER A 166 3.72 20.21 10.70
N ASP A 167 2.86 20.74 9.82
CA ASP A 167 1.61 21.37 10.22
C ASP A 167 0.74 20.42 11.07
N PRO A 168 0.20 20.84 12.22
CA PRO A 168 -0.75 20.04 12.99
C PRO A 168 -1.96 19.53 12.19
N ALA A 169 -2.42 20.30 11.23
CA ALA A 169 -3.50 19.87 10.31
C ALA A 169 -3.06 18.68 9.44
N HIS A 170 -1.78 18.61 9.04
CA HIS A 170 -1.22 17.47 8.32
C HIS A 170 -1.19 16.22 9.22
N HIS A 171 -0.83 16.34 10.49
CA HIS A 171 -0.85 15.23 11.45
C HIS A 171 -2.26 14.65 11.61
N GLU A 172 -3.27 15.51 11.80
CA GLU A 172 -4.65 15.05 11.94
C GLU A 172 -5.18 14.44 10.64
N TRP A 173 -4.94 15.08 9.50
CA TRP A 173 -5.32 14.53 8.19
C TRP A 173 -4.70 13.15 7.96
N TYR A 174 -3.40 13.00 8.24
CA TYR A 174 -2.68 11.72 8.11
C TYR A 174 -3.29 10.64 9.02
N ALA A 175 -3.56 10.98 10.29
CA ALA A 175 -4.20 10.06 11.22
C ALA A 175 -5.57 9.61 10.71
N GLN A 176 -6.38 10.52 10.17
CA GLN A 176 -7.70 10.21 9.62
C GLN A 176 -7.64 9.24 8.42
N GLN A 177 -6.60 9.31 7.58
CA GLN A 177 -6.43 8.33 6.50
C GLN A 177 -6.26 6.90 7.04
N MET A 178 -5.68 6.74 8.23
CA MET A 178 -5.42 5.44 8.84
C MET A 178 -6.58 4.94 9.71
N ILE A 179 -7.20 5.81 10.48
CA ILE A 179 -8.24 5.48 11.47
C ILE A 179 -9.45 4.79 10.83
N ASN A 180 -9.78 5.16 9.59
CA ASN A 180 -10.92 4.61 8.85
C ASN A 180 -10.68 3.19 8.30
N THR A 181 -9.50 2.61 8.50
CA THR A 181 -9.22 1.23 8.07
C THR A 181 -9.92 0.22 8.98
N SER A 182 -10.46 -0.85 8.40
CA SER A 182 -11.10 -1.93 9.15
C SER A 182 -10.17 -2.53 10.21
N GLN A 183 -10.61 -2.58 11.46
CA GLN A 183 -9.86 -3.20 12.56
C GLN A 183 -9.52 -4.66 12.27
N GLN A 184 -10.45 -5.40 11.63
CA GLN A 184 -10.23 -6.77 11.20
C GLN A 184 -9.03 -6.85 10.26
N VAL A 185 -9.01 -6.01 9.21
CA VAL A 185 -7.93 -6.01 8.20
C VAL A 185 -6.58 -5.71 8.84
N VAL A 186 -6.50 -4.65 9.68
CA VAL A 186 -5.26 -4.29 10.37
C VAL A 186 -4.77 -5.43 11.25
N THR A 187 -5.68 -6.05 12.01
CA THR A 187 -5.33 -7.16 12.92
C THR A 187 -4.83 -8.38 12.16
N GLU A 188 -5.55 -8.79 11.11
CA GLU A 188 -5.22 -9.98 10.32
C GLU A 188 -3.91 -9.78 9.54
N THR A 189 -3.71 -8.62 8.90
CA THR A 189 -2.49 -8.32 8.14
C THR A 189 -1.26 -8.19 9.06
N LEU A 190 -1.38 -7.57 10.24
CA LEU A 190 -0.27 -7.55 11.21
C LEU A 190 0.09 -8.95 11.71
N THR A 191 -0.92 -9.82 11.89
CA THR A 191 -0.70 -11.22 12.28
C THR A 191 0.06 -11.98 11.18
N TYR A 192 -0.38 -11.83 9.94
CA TYR A 192 0.26 -12.44 8.78
C TYR A 192 1.69 -11.95 8.61
N LEU A 193 1.90 -10.63 8.62
CA LEU A 193 3.22 -10.02 8.43
C LEU A 193 4.25 -10.50 9.44
N ALA A 194 3.88 -10.67 10.72
CA ALA A 194 4.81 -11.12 11.77
C ALA A 194 5.47 -12.48 11.47
N THR A 195 4.98 -13.22 10.49
CA THR A 195 5.51 -14.53 10.06
C THR A 195 6.35 -14.49 8.79
N GLN A 196 6.45 -13.31 8.13
CA GLN A 196 7.04 -13.21 6.80
C GLN A 196 8.56 -12.97 6.84
N ASP A 197 9.27 -13.63 5.95
CA ASP A 197 10.70 -13.46 5.70
C ASP A 197 10.98 -13.60 4.20
N LEU A 198 11.39 -12.50 3.56
CA LEU A 198 11.73 -12.47 2.15
C LEU A 198 13.23 -12.69 1.89
N THR A 199 14.04 -12.93 2.93
CA THR A 199 15.48 -13.19 2.76
C THR A 199 15.78 -14.24 1.67
N PRO A 200 14.97 -15.33 1.53
CA PRO A 200 15.25 -16.34 0.51
C PRO A 200 15.07 -15.90 -0.94
N ILE A 201 14.38 -14.77 -1.19
CA ILE A 201 14.07 -14.29 -2.55
C ILE A 201 14.83 -13.01 -2.92
N LEU A 202 15.62 -12.47 -2.00
CA LEU A 202 16.49 -11.30 -2.21
C LEU A 202 17.93 -11.78 -2.47
#